data_3ac4ea8754db3991b2d4d7991c6f778e
#
_entry.id   3ac4ea8754db3991b2d4d7991c6f778e
#
_cell.length_a   1.000
_cell.length_b   1.000
_cell.length_c   1.000
_cell.angle_alpha   90.00
_cell.angle_beta   90.00
_cell.angle_gamma   90.00
#
_symmetry.space_group_name_H-M   'P 1'
#
loop_
_entity.id
_entity.type
_entity.pdbx_description
1 polymer ?
#
loop_
_entity_poly.entity_id
_entity_poly.type
_entity_poly.pdbx_seq_one_letter_code
_entity_poly.pdbx_strand_id
1 'polypeptide(L)'
;LPELSVDVKLNTEADSEELNKFDHVILAIGAHNMDLPMSVTDSNVVSAWDVLAGCEVSGACAVLGGGLVGTETAEFLAQKGLKVSIIEMLDQIATGESETVMPLIKKDFEEHGVKEYVNTRVNSIENNVILAVNTKDESEVTIEADTIVNALGSKKNLFDDSKLTVPFVYVGDCSGERTADISAAIRSGYQAGNEI
;
A
#
# COMPACT_ATOMS: atom_id res chain seq x y z
N LEU A 1 18.66 14.34 15.95
CA LEU A 1 19.61 13.23 16.02
C LEU A 1 21.01 13.69 16.46
N PRO A 2 21.59 14.82 15.92
CA PRO A 2 22.89 15.30 16.41
C PRO A 2 22.93 15.58 17.92
N GLU A 3 21.84 16.08 18.50
CA GLU A 3 21.70 16.36 19.93
C GLU A 3 21.75 15.09 20.81
N LEU A 4 21.43 13.95 20.20
CA LEU A 4 21.42 12.65 20.88
C LEU A 4 22.65 11.80 20.56
N SER A 5 23.65 12.35 19.85
CA SER A 5 24.86 11.65 19.42
C SER A 5 24.58 10.35 18.63
N VAL A 6 23.51 10.34 17.84
CA VAL A 6 23.17 9.20 16.99
C VAL A 6 24.04 9.23 15.73
N ASP A 7 24.79 8.17 15.49
CA ASP A 7 25.53 7.97 14.23
C ASP A 7 24.55 7.53 13.12
N VAL A 8 24.46 8.31 12.04
CA VAL A 8 23.57 8.05 10.91
C VAL A 8 24.39 7.73 9.68
N LYS A 9 24.27 6.51 9.17
CA LYS A 9 24.92 6.05 7.95
C LYS A 9 23.92 6.03 6.79
N LEU A 10 23.98 7.04 5.94
CA LEU A 10 23.13 7.12 4.74
C LEU A 10 23.73 6.31 3.59
N ASN A 11 22.90 5.87 2.64
CA ASN A 11 23.29 5.06 1.48
C ASN A 11 24.10 3.81 1.86
N THR A 12 23.79 3.23 3.01
CA THR A 12 24.49 2.07 3.57
C THR A 12 23.47 0.96 3.80
N GLU A 13 23.67 -0.17 3.17
CA GLU A 13 22.93 -1.40 3.45
C GLU A 13 23.65 -2.12 4.61
N ALA A 14 22.91 -2.43 5.66
CA ALA A 14 23.43 -3.17 6.80
C ALA A 14 23.30 -4.68 6.56
N ASP A 15 24.39 -5.39 6.73
CA ASP A 15 24.43 -6.85 6.71
C ASP A 15 24.55 -7.43 8.14
N SER A 16 24.42 -8.73 8.25
CA SER A 16 24.50 -9.43 9.54
C SER A 16 25.86 -9.27 10.20
N GLU A 17 26.96 -9.12 9.43
CA GLU A 17 28.31 -8.93 9.98
C GLU A 17 28.42 -7.56 10.67
N GLU A 18 27.90 -6.51 10.06
CA GLU A 18 27.86 -5.17 10.66
C GLU A 18 26.92 -5.14 11.88
N LEU A 19 25.72 -5.74 11.75
CA LEU A 19 24.72 -5.75 12.82
C LEU A 19 25.17 -6.53 14.06
N ASN A 20 25.93 -7.61 13.91
CA ASN A 20 26.48 -8.37 15.02
C ASN A 20 27.56 -7.64 15.85
N LYS A 21 27.95 -6.41 15.46
CA LYS A 21 28.88 -5.58 16.26
C LYS A 21 28.17 -4.77 17.36
N PHE A 22 26.83 -4.78 17.38
CA PHE A 22 26.01 -4.08 18.36
C PHE A 22 25.49 -5.02 19.43
N ASP A 23 25.12 -4.49 20.60
CA ASP A 23 24.55 -5.26 21.69
C ASP A 23 23.10 -5.70 21.41
N HIS A 24 22.34 -4.86 20.70
CA HIS A 24 20.96 -5.08 20.30
C HIS A 24 20.69 -4.50 18.90
N VAL A 25 19.77 -5.10 18.17
CA VAL A 25 19.37 -4.65 16.84
C VAL A 25 17.86 -4.43 16.77
N ILE A 26 17.45 -3.27 16.30
CA ILE A 26 16.06 -2.97 15.94
C ILE A 26 15.95 -2.91 14.42
N LEU A 27 15.15 -3.82 13.85
CA LEU A 27 14.90 -3.88 12.41
C LEU A 27 13.61 -3.13 12.09
N ALA A 28 13.73 -1.94 11.48
CA ALA A 28 12.64 -1.05 11.09
C ALA A 28 12.59 -0.89 9.56
N ILE A 29 12.63 -2.01 8.84
CA ILE A 29 12.83 -2.06 7.39
C ILE A 29 11.54 -1.92 6.57
N GLY A 30 10.39 -1.72 7.24
CA GLY A 30 9.13 -1.38 6.60
C GLY A 30 8.51 -2.51 5.76
N ALA A 31 7.80 -2.12 4.72
CA ALA A 31 7.07 -2.99 3.82
C ALA A 31 7.27 -2.54 2.36
N HIS A 32 6.81 -3.35 1.42
CA HIS A 32 6.74 -3.05 0.00
C HIS A 32 5.34 -3.34 -0.54
N ASN A 33 4.99 -2.75 -1.68
CA ASN A 33 3.70 -2.99 -2.32
C ASN A 33 3.55 -4.47 -2.70
N MET A 34 2.36 -5.03 -2.49
CA MET A 34 2.06 -6.40 -2.92
C MET A 34 2.02 -6.51 -4.44
N ASP A 35 2.55 -7.61 -4.98
CA ASP A 35 2.31 -7.96 -6.37
C ASP A 35 0.83 -8.25 -6.63
N LEU A 36 0.38 -8.02 -7.85
CA LEU A 36 -0.98 -8.37 -8.25
C LEU A 36 -1.15 -9.90 -8.25
N PRO A 37 -2.16 -10.43 -7.54
CA PRO A 37 -2.36 -11.88 -7.42
C PRO A 37 -3.05 -12.50 -8.64
N MET A 38 -3.27 -11.74 -9.71
CA MET A 38 -3.89 -12.19 -10.94
C MET A 38 -2.93 -12.06 -12.13
N SER A 39 -3.29 -12.67 -13.26
CA SER A 39 -2.56 -12.54 -14.53
C SER A 39 -2.64 -11.12 -15.06
N VAL A 40 -1.49 -10.58 -15.44
CA VAL A 40 -1.35 -9.24 -16.06
C VAL A 40 -0.51 -9.37 -17.32
N THR A 41 -1.04 -8.91 -18.45
CA THR A 41 -0.37 -8.97 -19.76
C THR A 41 -0.55 -7.63 -20.49
N ASP A 42 0.54 -7.15 -21.09
CA ASP A 42 0.54 -5.95 -21.95
C ASP A 42 -0.23 -4.75 -21.39
N SER A 43 -0.02 -4.46 -20.09
CA SER A 43 -0.77 -3.45 -19.37
C SER A 43 0.15 -2.52 -18.58
N ASN A 44 -0.23 -1.24 -18.53
CA ASN A 44 0.48 -0.23 -17.77
C ASN A 44 0.03 -0.28 -16.30
N VAL A 45 0.83 -0.91 -15.46
CA VAL A 45 0.57 -1.05 -14.02
C VAL A 45 1.61 -0.28 -13.22
N VAL A 46 1.14 0.54 -12.29
CA VAL A 46 1.96 1.29 -11.31
C VAL A 46 1.47 1.00 -9.89
N SER A 47 2.32 1.16 -8.90
CA SER A 47 1.86 1.06 -7.52
C SER A 47 1.21 2.36 -7.04
N ALA A 48 0.26 2.27 -6.10
CA ALA A 48 -0.29 3.44 -5.43
C ALA A 48 0.79 4.28 -4.73
N TRP A 49 1.80 3.63 -4.19
CA TRP A 49 2.93 4.30 -3.54
C TRP A 49 3.77 5.12 -4.53
N ASP A 50 4.03 4.60 -5.72
CA ASP A 50 4.75 5.34 -6.76
C ASP A 50 3.94 6.55 -7.23
N VAL A 51 2.63 6.38 -7.39
CA VAL A 51 1.71 7.49 -7.75
C VAL A 51 1.76 8.59 -6.70
N LEU A 52 1.64 8.24 -5.42
CA LEU A 52 1.71 9.20 -4.31
C LEU A 52 3.10 9.80 -4.14
N ALA A 53 4.17 9.09 -4.53
CA ALA A 53 5.54 9.60 -4.59
C ALA A 53 5.81 10.51 -5.80
N GLY A 54 4.85 10.69 -6.70
CA GLY A 54 4.93 11.61 -7.83
C GLY A 54 5.16 10.97 -9.20
N CYS A 55 5.00 9.64 -9.33
CA CYS A 55 4.96 9.01 -10.64
C CYS A 55 3.80 9.61 -11.46
N GLU A 56 4.12 10.08 -12.65
CA GLU A 56 3.12 10.63 -13.56
C GLU A 56 2.28 9.51 -14.17
N VAL A 57 0.97 9.68 -14.11
CA VAL A 57 -0.01 8.80 -14.75
C VAL A 57 -0.92 9.63 -15.65
N SER A 58 -1.51 8.98 -16.65
CA SER A 58 -2.32 9.67 -17.64
C SER A 58 -3.50 8.83 -18.10
N GLY A 59 -4.47 9.48 -18.71
CA GLY A 59 -5.66 8.85 -19.26
C GLY A 59 -6.65 8.43 -18.18
N ALA A 60 -7.42 7.39 -18.46
CA ALA A 60 -8.33 6.80 -17.49
C ALA A 60 -7.55 5.89 -16.54
N CYS A 61 -7.73 6.09 -15.23
CA CYS A 61 -7.06 5.34 -14.18
C CYS A 61 -8.02 4.35 -13.50
N ALA A 62 -7.58 3.13 -13.31
CA ALA A 62 -8.30 2.13 -12.52
C ALA A 62 -7.49 1.77 -11.28
N VAL A 63 -7.99 2.10 -10.10
CA VAL A 63 -7.36 1.78 -8.81
C VAL A 63 -7.89 0.44 -8.31
N LEU A 64 -7.01 -0.53 -8.17
CA LEU A 64 -7.32 -1.87 -7.66
C LEU A 64 -7.11 -1.93 -6.16
N GLY A 65 -8.18 -2.15 -5.42
CA GLY A 65 -8.24 -2.14 -3.97
C GLY A 65 -8.81 -0.83 -3.44
N GLY A 66 -9.92 -0.93 -2.72
CA GLY A 66 -10.64 0.18 -2.09
C GLY A 66 -10.34 0.34 -0.61
N GLY A 67 -9.19 -0.14 -0.12
CA GLY A 67 -8.70 0.18 1.23
C GLY A 67 -8.35 1.65 1.38
N LEU A 68 -7.80 2.06 2.53
CA LEU A 68 -7.46 3.47 2.80
C LEU A 68 -6.53 4.05 1.73
N VAL A 69 -5.41 3.38 1.45
CA VAL A 69 -4.42 3.84 0.44
C VAL A 69 -5.05 3.95 -0.95
N GLY A 70 -5.86 2.96 -1.35
CA GLY A 70 -6.52 2.99 -2.67
C GLY A 70 -7.53 4.12 -2.77
N THR A 71 -8.30 4.36 -1.72
CA THR A 71 -9.28 5.46 -1.66
C THR A 71 -8.59 6.83 -1.73
N GLU A 72 -7.54 7.05 -0.93
CA GLU A 72 -6.73 8.27 -0.96
C GLU A 72 -6.06 8.48 -2.33
N THR A 73 -5.57 7.40 -2.95
CA THR A 73 -4.97 7.47 -4.29
C THR A 73 -6.00 7.82 -5.35
N ALA A 74 -7.21 7.23 -5.27
CA ALA A 74 -8.30 7.55 -6.19
C ALA A 74 -8.74 9.01 -6.07
N GLU A 75 -8.88 9.53 -4.84
CA GLU A 75 -9.18 10.93 -4.56
C GLU A 75 -8.09 11.84 -5.15
N PHE A 76 -6.83 11.57 -4.85
CA PHE A 76 -5.68 12.33 -5.35
C PHE A 76 -5.65 12.42 -6.88
N LEU A 77 -5.90 11.32 -7.58
CA LEU A 77 -5.94 11.27 -9.04
C LEU A 77 -7.15 12.02 -9.60
N ALA A 78 -8.30 11.88 -8.97
CA ALA A 78 -9.53 12.56 -9.38
C ALA A 78 -9.42 14.08 -9.20
N GLN A 79 -8.84 14.55 -8.09
CA GLN A 79 -8.56 15.97 -7.86
C GLN A 79 -7.57 16.57 -8.87
N LYS A 80 -6.69 15.75 -9.46
CA LYS A 80 -5.85 16.14 -10.61
C LYS A 80 -6.60 16.20 -11.95
N GLY A 81 -7.89 15.90 -11.96
CA GLY A 81 -8.75 15.93 -13.15
C GLY A 81 -8.68 14.68 -14.02
N LEU A 82 -8.13 13.57 -13.51
CA LEU A 82 -8.13 12.31 -14.23
C LEU A 82 -9.47 11.58 -14.06
N LYS A 83 -9.83 10.79 -15.06
CA LYS A 83 -10.99 9.90 -14.97
C LYS A 83 -10.62 8.67 -14.16
N VAL A 84 -11.24 8.49 -13.01
CA VAL A 84 -10.88 7.44 -12.05
C VAL A 84 -12.01 6.43 -11.86
N SER A 85 -11.62 5.17 -11.80
CA SER A 85 -12.45 4.06 -11.32
C SER A 85 -11.74 3.38 -10.16
N ILE A 86 -12.45 3.02 -9.08
CA ILE A 86 -11.93 2.24 -7.97
C ILE A 86 -12.67 0.89 -7.92
N ILE A 87 -11.90 -0.20 -7.80
CA ILE A 87 -12.41 -1.57 -7.83
C ILE A 87 -12.10 -2.24 -6.50
N GLU A 88 -13.15 -2.67 -5.81
CA GLU A 88 -13.07 -3.29 -4.49
C GLU A 88 -13.89 -4.59 -4.44
N MET A 89 -13.29 -5.63 -3.89
CA MET A 89 -13.93 -6.93 -3.74
C MET A 89 -14.98 -6.94 -2.61
N LEU A 90 -14.79 -6.10 -1.59
CA LEU A 90 -15.73 -5.92 -0.50
C LEU A 90 -16.93 -5.06 -0.95
N ASP A 91 -17.93 -4.98 -0.10
CA ASP A 91 -19.18 -4.25 -0.37
C ASP A 91 -19.07 -2.73 -0.17
N GLN A 92 -17.91 -2.25 0.32
CA GLN A 92 -17.63 -0.83 0.50
C GLN A 92 -16.14 -0.53 0.37
N ILE A 93 -15.83 0.71 0.02
CA ILE A 93 -14.46 1.26 0.03
C ILE A 93 -14.11 1.84 1.41
N ALA A 94 -12.84 2.19 1.59
CA ALA A 94 -12.30 2.84 2.79
C ALA A 94 -12.65 2.09 4.10
N THR A 95 -12.69 0.76 4.06
CA THR A 95 -12.95 -0.05 5.25
C THR A 95 -11.92 0.26 6.35
N GLY A 96 -12.42 0.69 7.50
CA GLY A 96 -11.58 1.11 8.63
C GLY A 96 -11.42 2.62 8.77
N GLU A 97 -11.96 3.41 7.82
CA GLU A 97 -12.01 4.86 7.95
C GLU A 97 -13.09 5.31 8.96
N SER A 98 -12.90 6.49 9.51
CA SER A 98 -13.83 7.10 10.45
C SER A 98 -15.18 7.43 9.81
N GLU A 99 -16.28 7.15 10.51
CA GLU A 99 -17.64 7.52 10.08
C GLU A 99 -17.80 9.03 9.80
N THR A 100 -16.94 9.87 10.37
CA THR A 100 -16.95 11.31 10.13
C THR A 100 -16.23 11.72 8.85
N VAL A 101 -15.29 10.91 8.37
CA VAL A 101 -14.51 11.15 7.13
C VAL A 101 -15.22 10.56 5.91
N MET A 102 -15.86 9.41 6.04
CA MET A 102 -16.55 8.75 4.93
C MET A 102 -17.50 9.65 4.11
N PRO A 103 -18.35 10.51 4.71
CA PRO A 103 -19.20 11.41 3.94
C PRO A 103 -18.42 12.41 3.08
N LEU A 104 -17.22 12.82 3.52
CA LEU A 104 -16.35 13.74 2.77
C LEU A 104 -15.76 13.04 1.55
N ILE A 105 -15.27 11.82 1.72
CA ILE A 105 -14.75 10.98 0.62
C ILE A 105 -15.83 10.76 -0.44
N LYS A 106 -17.05 10.37 -0.01
CA LYS A 106 -18.16 10.12 -0.92
C LYS A 106 -18.55 11.37 -1.69
N LYS A 107 -18.58 12.51 -1.02
CA LYS A 107 -18.86 13.80 -1.65
C LYS A 107 -17.78 14.16 -2.69
N ASP A 108 -16.50 13.98 -2.34
CA ASP A 108 -15.40 14.27 -3.25
C ASP A 108 -15.42 13.34 -4.47
N PHE A 109 -15.72 12.06 -4.28
CA PHE A 109 -15.88 11.11 -5.38
C PHE A 109 -17.05 11.47 -6.30
N GLU A 110 -18.18 11.90 -5.75
CA GLU A 110 -19.32 12.38 -6.53
C GLU A 110 -18.97 13.65 -7.33
N GLU A 111 -18.32 14.64 -6.68
CA GLU A 111 -17.92 15.90 -7.32
C GLU A 111 -16.93 15.69 -8.48
N HIS A 112 -16.03 14.70 -8.37
CA HIS A 112 -15.03 14.40 -9.40
C HIS A 112 -15.43 13.24 -10.33
N GLY A 113 -16.59 12.64 -10.13
CA GLY A 113 -17.12 11.58 -10.99
C GLY A 113 -16.34 10.27 -10.91
N VAL A 114 -15.77 9.94 -9.74
CA VAL A 114 -15.11 8.65 -9.49
C VAL A 114 -16.13 7.53 -9.57
N LYS A 115 -15.82 6.50 -10.36
CA LYS A 115 -16.69 5.30 -10.48
C LYS A 115 -16.27 4.24 -9.46
N GLU A 116 -17.20 3.84 -8.62
CA GLU A 116 -16.99 2.77 -7.66
C GLU A 116 -17.53 1.44 -8.18
N TYR A 117 -16.66 0.42 -8.20
CA TYR A 117 -17.00 -0.97 -8.48
C TYR A 117 -16.75 -1.79 -7.22
N VAL A 118 -17.72 -1.76 -6.30
CA VAL A 118 -17.72 -2.59 -5.08
C VAL A 118 -18.25 -3.99 -5.39
N ASN A 119 -18.03 -4.95 -4.48
CA ASN A 119 -18.32 -6.37 -4.70
C ASN A 119 -17.73 -6.89 -6.03
N THR A 120 -16.59 -6.36 -6.45
CA THR A 120 -16.02 -6.65 -7.77
C THR A 120 -14.62 -7.21 -7.61
N ARG A 121 -14.46 -8.48 -7.95
CA ARG A 121 -13.20 -9.19 -7.90
C ARG A 121 -12.55 -9.24 -9.28
N VAL A 122 -11.34 -8.72 -9.38
CA VAL A 122 -10.55 -8.78 -10.62
C VAL A 122 -10.01 -10.20 -10.83
N ASN A 123 -10.19 -10.73 -12.03
CA ASN A 123 -9.72 -12.06 -12.42
C ASN A 123 -8.44 -11.99 -13.25
N SER A 124 -8.36 -11.08 -14.23
CA SER A 124 -7.19 -10.86 -15.07
C SER A 124 -7.18 -9.44 -15.65
N ILE A 125 -6.04 -9.06 -16.18
CA ILE A 125 -5.79 -7.78 -16.83
C ILE A 125 -5.02 -8.05 -18.12
N GLU A 126 -5.56 -7.62 -19.26
CA GLU A 126 -4.96 -7.84 -20.57
C GLU A 126 -5.15 -6.60 -21.45
N ASN A 127 -4.08 -6.10 -22.04
CA ASN A 127 -4.11 -4.91 -22.92
C ASN A 127 -4.86 -3.71 -22.29
N ASN A 128 -4.62 -3.45 -21.00
CA ASN A 128 -5.29 -2.41 -20.22
C ASN A 128 -6.81 -2.62 -20.04
N VAL A 129 -7.33 -3.82 -20.29
CA VAL A 129 -8.70 -4.22 -19.99
C VAL A 129 -8.72 -5.09 -18.74
N ILE A 130 -9.49 -4.68 -17.76
CA ILE A 130 -9.67 -5.41 -16.50
C ILE A 130 -10.89 -6.30 -16.66
N LEU A 131 -10.69 -7.60 -16.54
CA LEU A 131 -11.75 -8.61 -16.50
C LEU A 131 -12.04 -8.95 -15.04
N ALA A 132 -13.25 -8.71 -14.62
CA ALA A 132 -13.69 -8.87 -13.24
C ALA A 132 -15.07 -9.54 -13.18
N VAL A 133 -15.46 -9.90 -11.99
CA VAL A 133 -16.77 -10.50 -11.70
C VAL A 133 -17.38 -9.85 -10.46
N ASN A 134 -18.66 -9.55 -10.52
CA ASN A 134 -19.41 -9.13 -9.34
C ASN A 134 -19.59 -10.35 -8.41
N THR A 135 -19.18 -10.23 -7.15
CA THR A 135 -19.17 -11.34 -6.19
C THR A 135 -20.55 -11.68 -5.62
N LYS A 136 -21.57 -10.86 -5.90
CA LYS A 136 -22.95 -11.10 -5.42
C LYS A 136 -23.81 -11.87 -6.40
N ASP A 137 -23.66 -11.56 -7.70
CA ASP A 137 -24.54 -12.12 -8.75
C ASP A 137 -23.74 -12.83 -9.86
N GLU A 138 -22.41 -12.90 -9.71
CA GLU A 138 -21.48 -13.52 -10.65
C GLU A 138 -21.51 -12.90 -12.06
N SER A 139 -22.07 -11.71 -12.23
CA SER A 139 -22.05 -11.01 -13.51
C SER A 139 -20.64 -10.58 -13.90
N GLU A 140 -20.33 -10.67 -15.18
CA GLU A 140 -19.05 -10.21 -15.73
C GLU A 140 -19.00 -8.68 -15.77
N VAL A 141 -17.85 -8.14 -15.37
CA VAL A 141 -17.54 -6.71 -15.36
C VAL A 141 -16.27 -6.50 -16.17
N THR A 142 -16.34 -5.62 -17.15
CA THR A 142 -15.18 -5.22 -17.96
C THR A 142 -14.92 -3.73 -17.78
N ILE A 143 -13.68 -3.36 -17.46
CA ILE A 143 -13.27 -1.98 -17.21
C ILE A 143 -12.02 -1.70 -18.04
N GLU A 144 -12.08 -0.67 -18.88
CA GLU A 144 -10.94 -0.17 -19.65
C GLU A 144 -10.25 0.95 -18.88
N ALA A 145 -8.91 0.92 -18.85
CA ALA A 145 -8.11 1.95 -18.21
C ALA A 145 -6.75 2.09 -18.91
N ASP A 146 -6.28 3.33 -19.07
CA ASP A 146 -4.96 3.60 -19.64
C ASP A 146 -3.84 3.32 -18.65
N THR A 147 -4.14 3.51 -17.35
CA THR A 147 -3.24 3.21 -16.24
C THR A 147 -3.97 2.41 -15.17
N ILE A 148 -3.35 1.35 -14.70
CA ILE A 148 -3.85 0.51 -13.61
C ILE A 148 -3.00 0.75 -12.38
N VAL A 149 -3.63 1.15 -11.28
CA VAL A 149 -2.95 1.48 -10.03
C VAL A 149 -3.16 0.35 -9.03
N ASN A 150 -2.08 -0.32 -8.67
CA ASN A 150 -2.11 -1.38 -7.68
C ASN A 150 -2.13 -0.80 -6.25
N ALA A 151 -3.25 -0.95 -5.56
CA ALA A 151 -3.47 -0.55 -4.17
C ALA A 151 -3.97 -1.73 -3.31
N LEU A 152 -3.64 -2.99 -3.69
CA LEU A 152 -4.11 -4.20 -3.00
C LEU A 152 -3.46 -4.45 -1.64
N GLY A 153 -2.58 -3.54 -1.21
CA GLY A 153 -1.92 -3.59 0.09
C GLY A 153 -0.42 -3.80 -0.02
N SER A 154 0.18 -4.17 1.10
CA SER A 154 1.63 -4.27 1.24
C SER A 154 2.04 -5.54 1.95
N LYS A 155 3.27 -5.97 1.71
CA LYS A 155 3.95 -7.07 2.40
C LYS A 155 5.11 -6.54 3.19
N LYS A 156 5.35 -7.10 4.38
CA LYS A 156 6.52 -6.78 5.17
C LYS A 156 7.80 -7.11 4.43
N ASN A 157 8.80 -6.24 4.55
CA ASN A 157 10.15 -6.57 4.14
C ASN A 157 10.74 -7.61 5.09
N LEU A 158 11.52 -8.52 4.52
CA LEU A 158 12.21 -9.56 5.28
C LEU A 158 13.71 -9.28 5.29
N PHE A 159 14.33 -9.57 6.42
CA PHE A 159 15.78 -9.60 6.57
C PHE A 159 16.21 -11.05 6.81
N ASP A 160 17.35 -11.45 6.27
CA ASP A 160 17.94 -12.77 6.61
C ASP A 160 18.57 -12.70 8.00
N ASP A 161 17.73 -12.90 9.01
CA ASP A 161 18.13 -12.86 10.41
C ASP A 161 18.79 -14.16 10.92
N SER A 162 18.89 -15.19 10.08
CA SER A 162 19.48 -16.49 10.42
C SER A 162 20.94 -16.39 10.85
N LYS A 163 21.63 -15.30 10.49
CA LYS A 163 23.04 -15.02 10.82
C LYS A 163 23.21 -14.01 11.94
N LEU A 164 22.12 -13.48 12.49
CA LEU A 164 22.21 -12.61 13.66
C LEU A 164 22.49 -13.43 14.92
N THR A 165 23.52 -13.02 15.65
CA THR A 165 23.94 -13.67 16.90
C THR A 165 23.64 -12.82 18.13
N VAL A 166 23.18 -11.59 17.92
CA VAL A 166 22.78 -10.65 18.96
C VAL A 166 21.26 -10.59 19.08
N PRO A 167 20.70 -10.17 20.22
CA PRO A 167 19.27 -9.95 20.34
C PRO A 167 18.75 -8.94 19.31
N PHE A 168 17.61 -9.25 18.69
CA PHE A 168 16.99 -8.35 17.71
C PHE A 168 15.47 -8.36 17.83
N VAL A 169 14.87 -7.29 17.35
CA VAL A 169 13.40 -7.11 17.28
C VAL A 169 13.00 -6.39 16.00
N TYR A 170 11.90 -6.83 15.39
CA TYR A 170 11.26 -6.13 14.29
C TYR A 170 10.26 -5.11 14.81
N VAL A 171 10.23 -3.91 14.22
CA VAL A 171 9.29 -2.83 14.57
C VAL A 171 8.65 -2.22 13.32
N GLY A 172 7.51 -1.56 13.48
CA GLY A 172 6.77 -0.99 12.36
C GLY A 172 6.21 -2.07 11.43
N ASP A 173 6.08 -1.74 10.16
CA ASP A 173 5.40 -2.57 9.16
C ASP A 173 6.05 -3.92 8.90
N CYS A 174 7.31 -4.11 9.27
CA CYS A 174 7.98 -5.40 9.16
C CYS A 174 7.78 -6.33 10.37
N SER A 175 7.16 -5.85 11.48
CA SER A 175 7.04 -6.62 12.72
C SER A 175 5.86 -7.58 12.77
N GLY A 176 4.76 -7.28 12.06
CA GLY A 176 3.48 -7.98 12.16
C GLY A 176 3.11 -8.82 10.94
N GLU A 177 1.99 -9.53 11.03
CA GLU A 177 1.39 -10.23 9.89
C GLU A 177 0.72 -9.28 8.89
N ARG A 178 0.31 -8.10 9.38
CA ARG A 178 -0.24 -7.01 8.56
C ARG A 178 0.66 -5.80 8.68
N THR A 179 0.74 -5.04 7.58
CA THR A 179 1.32 -3.70 7.65
C THR A 179 0.48 -2.84 8.58
N ALA A 180 1.17 -2.08 9.42
CA ALA A 180 0.56 -1.24 10.44
C ALA A 180 0.39 0.20 9.93
N ASP A 181 -0.28 1.02 10.72
CA ASP A 181 -0.35 2.46 10.53
C ASP A 181 0.83 3.17 11.22
N ILE A 182 0.93 4.49 11.01
CA ILE A 182 1.96 5.35 11.64
C ILE A 182 1.94 5.23 13.16
N SER A 183 0.75 5.16 13.78
CA SER A 183 0.61 5.06 15.24
C SER A 183 1.15 3.73 15.76
N ALA A 184 0.91 2.64 15.05
CA ALA A 184 1.43 1.32 15.39
C ALA A 184 2.95 1.26 15.20
N ALA A 185 3.48 1.87 14.14
CA ALA A 185 4.92 1.95 13.90
C ALA A 185 5.65 2.74 14.99
N ILE A 186 5.11 3.92 15.38
CA ILE A 186 5.67 4.72 16.47
C ILE A 186 5.62 3.94 17.79
N ARG A 187 4.50 3.29 18.09
CA ARG A 187 4.31 2.54 19.34
C ARG A 187 5.29 1.38 19.44
N SER A 188 5.43 0.58 18.39
CA SER A 188 6.37 -0.57 18.39
C SER A 188 7.82 -0.12 18.51
N GLY A 189 8.22 0.96 17.84
CA GLY A 189 9.55 1.54 17.96
C GLY A 189 9.82 2.08 19.37
N TYR A 190 8.85 2.77 19.97
CA TYR A 190 8.95 3.26 21.35
C TYR A 190 9.08 2.11 22.36
N GLN A 191 8.27 1.07 22.22
CA GLN A 191 8.35 -0.12 23.08
C GLN A 191 9.72 -0.79 22.99
N ALA A 192 10.18 -1.08 21.77
CA ALA A 192 11.49 -1.69 21.56
C ALA A 192 12.63 -0.87 22.17
N GLY A 193 12.60 0.47 22.02
CA GLY A 193 13.64 1.33 22.59
C GLY A 193 13.60 1.45 24.13
N ASN A 194 12.51 1.03 24.78
CA ASN A 194 12.43 1.01 26.27
C ASN A 194 12.75 -0.38 26.86
N GLU A 195 12.81 -1.41 26.02
CA GLU A 195 13.07 -2.80 26.46
C GLU A 195 14.54 -3.21 26.30
N ILE A 196 15.36 -2.36 25.69
CA ILE A 196 16.79 -2.55 25.46
C ILE A 196 17.64 -2.06 26.64
#